data_c49d5acd3b0b7105d120022642588cf0
#
_entry.id   c49d5acd3b0b7105d120022642588cf0
#
_cell.length_a   1.000
_cell.length_b   1.000
_cell.length_c   1.000
_cell.angle_alpha   90.00
_cell.angle_beta   90.00
_cell.angle_gamma   90.00
#
_symmetry.space_group_name_H-M   'P 1'
#
loop_
_entity.id
_entity.type
_entity.pdbx_description
1 polymer ?
#
loop_
_entity_poly.entity_id
_entity_poly.type
_entity_poly.pdbx_seq_one_letter_code
_entity_poly.pdbx_strand_id
1 'polypeptide(L)'
;MFRLDAVSYRLPAKTLLHPIDLTIDHGQVVGLIGHNGSGKSTLLKLLARQLTPSAGRIILEDKDLHRWGDRPLARQIAYLPQQPPATDGLTAMELISFGRYPWHGALGRFSWEDQQQVEKAMALTDTEAFANRGVDELSGGERQRVWLAMLLAQNARFLLLDEPTSALDVAHQVEVLSLVRKLGKELNMGVVVVLHDINMAAAYCDHLVALHSGRLLTEGAPEQLMNRDTLEDIYGIPMSILPHPHNHGGRIAVV
;
A
#
# COMPACT_ATOMS: atom_id res chain seq x y z
N MET A 1 5.76 7.72 -11.61
CA MET A 1 4.34 7.63 -12.02
C MET A 1 4.04 6.22 -12.51
N PHE A 2 2.95 5.61 -12.05
CA PHE A 2 2.34 4.45 -12.70
C PHE A 2 1.28 4.91 -13.69
N ARG A 3 1.21 4.25 -14.86
CA ARG A 3 0.12 4.37 -15.82
C ARG A 3 -0.32 2.98 -16.27
N LEU A 4 -1.61 2.72 -16.16
CA LEU A 4 -2.29 1.52 -16.61
C LEU A 4 -3.07 1.86 -17.87
N ASP A 5 -2.82 1.14 -18.96
CA ASP A 5 -3.51 1.27 -20.24
C ASP A 5 -4.34 0.00 -20.48
N ALA A 6 -5.66 0.05 -20.31
CA ALA A 6 -6.63 -1.04 -20.48
C ALA A 6 -6.23 -2.36 -19.81
N VAL A 7 -5.68 -2.28 -18.58
CA VAL A 7 -5.17 -3.44 -17.84
C VAL A 7 -6.30 -4.34 -17.38
N SER A 8 -6.24 -5.62 -17.73
CA SER A 8 -7.19 -6.62 -17.28
C SER A 8 -6.52 -7.90 -16.80
N TYR A 9 -7.23 -8.64 -15.95
CA TYR A 9 -6.74 -9.93 -15.46
C TYR A 9 -7.84 -10.98 -15.42
N ARG A 10 -7.56 -12.12 -16.06
CA ARG A 10 -8.50 -13.23 -16.21
C ARG A 10 -7.86 -14.53 -15.76
N LEU A 11 -8.59 -15.29 -14.97
CA LEU A 11 -8.37 -16.72 -14.74
C LEU A 11 -9.17 -17.55 -15.77
N PRO A 12 -8.86 -18.84 -15.97
CA PRO A 12 -9.56 -19.66 -16.95
C PRO A 12 -11.09 -19.64 -16.82
N ALA A 13 -11.61 -19.57 -15.60
CA ALA A 13 -13.05 -19.61 -15.32
C ALA A 13 -13.67 -18.23 -14.98
N LYS A 14 -12.87 -17.17 -14.76
CA LYS A 14 -13.40 -15.90 -14.25
C LYS A 14 -12.51 -14.71 -14.60
N THR A 15 -13.11 -13.61 -15.02
CA THR A 15 -12.44 -12.31 -15.10
C THR A 15 -12.42 -11.69 -13.70
N LEU A 16 -11.23 -11.42 -13.18
CA LEU A 16 -11.04 -10.77 -11.87
C LEU A 16 -10.90 -9.26 -11.98
N LEU A 17 -10.31 -8.77 -13.10
CA LEU A 17 -10.28 -7.36 -13.44
C LEU A 17 -10.64 -7.17 -14.90
N HIS A 18 -11.62 -6.33 -15.14
CA HIS A 18 -11.96 -5.82 -16.47
C HIS A 18 -10.96 -4.73 -16.85
N PRO A 19 -10.91 -4.29 -18.12
CA PRO A 19 -9.99 -3.25 -18.53
C PRO A 19 -10.10 -2.01 -17.63
N ILE A 20 -8.94 -1.59 -17.06
CA ILE A 20 -8.80 -0.44 -16.18
C ILE A 20 -7.74 0.48 -16.78
N ASP A 21 -8.08 1.75 -16.88
CA ASP A 21 -7.17 2.86 -17.11
C ASP A 21 -7.01 3.62 -15.80
N LEU A 22 -5.77 3.86 -15.36
CA LEU A 22 -5.49 4.49 -14.07
C LEU A 22 -4.12 5.13 -14.09
N THR A 23 -3.97 6.30 -13.46
CA THR A 23 -2.68 6.94 -13.23
C THR A 23 -2.46 7.15 -11.75
N ILE A 24 -1.25 6.83 -11.25
CA ILE A 24 -0.85 7.01 -9.86
C ILE A 24 0.47 7.77 -9.84
N ASP A 25 0.45 8.94 -9.19
CA ASP A 25 1.61 9.83 -9.12
C ASP A 25 2.45 9.62 -7.85
N HIS A 26 3.63 10.24 -7.82
CA HIS A 26 4.44 10.37 -6.62
C HIS A 26 3.81 11.37 -5.64
N GLY A 27 4.19 11.26 -4.37
CA GLY A 27 3.76 12.19 -3.32
C GLY A 27 2.28 12.09 -2.97
N GLN A 28 1.57 11.08 -3.46
CA GLN A 28 0.14 10.87 -3.27
C GLN A 28 -0.12 9.55 -2.56
N VAL A 29 -1.04 9.55 -1.61
CA VAL A 29 -1.57 8.34 -0.97
C VAL A 29 -2.89 7.98 -1.63
N VAL A 30 -2.89 6.88 -2.39
CA VAL A 30 -4.06 6.36 -3.11
C VAL A 30 -4.67 5.20 -2.34
N GLY A 31 -5.92 5.32 -1.93
CA GLY A 31 -6.70 4.28 -1.27
C GLY A 31 -7.46 3.42 -2.28
N LEU A 32 -7.20 2.12 -2.34
CA LEU A 32 -8.04 1.18 -3.07
C LEU A 32 -9.18 0.71 -2.17
N ILE A 33 -10.43 1.05 -2.53
CA ILE A 33 -11.64 0.75 -1.75
C ILE A 33 -12.63 -0.12 -2.55
N GLY A 34 -13.59 -0.72 -1.86
CA GLY A 34 -14.63 -1.58 -2.42
C GLY A 34 -14.87 -2.83 -1.60
N HIS A 35 -15.93 -3.56 -1.90
CA HIS A 35 -16.30 -4.79 -1.19
C HIS A 35 -15.25 -5.92 -1.37
N ASN A 36 -15.35 -6.98 -0.55
CA ASN A 36 -14.49 -8.15 -0.68
C ASN A 36 -14.69 -8.83 -2.04
N GLY A 37 -13.56 -9.18 -2.69
CA GLY A 37 -13.59 -9.76 -4.03
C GLY A 37 -13.80 -8.75 -5.17
N SER A 38 -13.79 -7.44 -4.92
CA SER A 38 -13.91 -6.42 -5.96
C SER A 38 -12.67 -6.26 -6.87
N GLY A 39 -11.53 -6.93 -6.54
CA GLY A 39 -10.33 -6.91 -7.37
C GLY A 39 -9.17 -6.07 -6.82
N LYS A 40 -9.29 -5.43 -5.63
CA LYS A 40 -8.26 -4.54 -5.03
C LYS A 40 -6.88 -5.20 -4.93
N SER A 41 -6.78 -6.34 -4.24
CA SER A 41 -5.50 -7.07 -4.09
C SER A 41 -4.98 -7.61 -5.43
N THR A 42 -5.88 -7.93 -6.38
CA THR A 42 -5.47 -8.32 -7.74
C THR A 42 -4.81 -7.15 -8.47
N LEU A 43 -5.41 -5.96 -8.41
CA LEU A 43 -4.82 -4.75 -8.99
C LEU A 43 -3.48 -4.43 -8.33
N LEU A 44 -3.41 -4.48 -6.99
CA LEU A 44 -2.17 -4.23 -6.26
C LEU A 44 -1.06 -5.22 -6.63
N LYS A 45 -1.38 -6.52 -6.77
CA LYS A 45 -0.43 -7.56 -7.21
C LYS A 45 0.05 -7.37 -8.65
N LEU A 46 -0.79 -6.83 -9.53
CA LEU A 46 -0.38 -6.46 -10.89
C LEU A 46 0.61 -5.28 -10.86
N LEU A 47 0.36 -4.24 -10.05
CA LEU A 47 1.29 -3.13 -9.84
C LEU A 47 2.62 -3.60 -9.23
N ALA A 48 2.57 -4.55 -8.29
CA ALA A 48 3.76 -5.16 -7.68
C ALA A 48 4.48 -6.18 -8.60
N ARG A 49 3.99 -6.40 -9.83
CA ARG A 49 4.47 -7.44 -10.77
C ARG A 49 4.48 -8.86 -10.16
N GLN A 50 3.60 -9.11 -9.16
CA GLN A 50 3.34 -10.47 -8.66
C GLN A 50 2.42 -11.25 -9.61
N LEU A 51 1.65 -10.55 -10.44
CA LEU A 51 0.81 -11.09 -11.49
C LEU A 51 1.15 -10.41 -12.83
N THR A 52 0.91 -11.14 -13.91
CA THR A 52 1.05 -10.62 -15.29
C THR A 52 -0.34 -10.28 -15.83
N PRO A 53 -0.58 -9.07 -16.36
CA PRO A 53 -1.86 -8.73 -16.98
C PRO A 53 -2.22 -9.71 -18.10
N SER A 54 -3.51 -10.06 -18.21
CA SER A 54 -4.01 -10.87 -19.33
C SER A 54 -4.13 -10.06 -20.61
N ALA A 55 -4.36 -8.74 -20.50
CA ALA A 55 -4.32 -7.77 -21.60
C ALA A 55 -4.05 -6.38 -21.03
N GLY A 56 -3.71 -5.43 -21.92
CA GLY A 56 -3.28 -4.09 -21.53
C GLY A 56 -1.81 -4.06 -21.13
N ARG A 57 -1.35 -2.94 -20.59
CA ARG A 57 0.04 -2.77 -20.13
C ARG A 57 0.11 -1.85 -18.94
N ILE A 58 1.12 -2.07 -18.10
CA ILE A 58 1.46 -1.21 -16.96
C ILE A 58 2.81 -0.56 -17.25
N ILE A 59 2.85 0.76 -17.16
CA ILE A 59 4.04 1.57 -17.36
C ILE A 59 4.43 2.16 -16.01
N LEU A 60 5.69 1.99 -15.65
CA LEU A 60 6.31 2.60 -14.48
C LEU A 60 7.49 3.46 -14.93
N GLU A 61 7.48 4.76 -14.63
CA GLU A 61 8.52 5.71 -14.99
C GLU A 61 8.87 5.61 -16.50
N ASP A 62 7.88 5.77 -17.36
CA ASP A 62 7.98 5.73 -18.83
C ASP A 62 8.48 4.41 -19.41
N LYS A 63 8.63 3.36 -18.61
CA LYS A 63 9.08 2.03 -19.02
C LYS A 63 8.03 0.98 -18.68
N ASP A 64 7.75 0.08 -19.63
CA ASP A 64 6.87 -1.07 -19.41
C ASP A 64 7.35 -1.88 -18.20
N LEU A 65 6.42 -2.20 -17.28
CA LEU A 65 6.71 -2.87 -16.01
C LEU A 65 7.41 -4.23 -16.20
N HIS A 66 7.08 -4.96 -17.28
CA HIS A 66 7.70 -6.24 -17.60
C HIS A 66 9.14 -6.14 -18.09
N ARG A 67 9.55 -4.97 -18.57
CA ARG A 67 10.93 -4.74 -19.05
C ARG A 67 11.90 -4.37 -17.94
N TRP A 68 11.41 -4.17 -16.70
CA TRP A 68 12.29 -3.94 -15.56
C TRP A 68 12.95 -5.25 -15.12
N GLY A 69 14.26 -5.23 -14.90
CA GLY A 69 14.96 -6.30 -14.18
C GLY A 69 14.51 -6.35 -12.71
N ASP A 70 14.65 -7.49 -12.03
CA ASP A 70 14.12 -7.68 -10.66
C ASP A 70 14.69 -6.68 -9.65
N ARG A 71 16.01 -6.52 -9.60
CA ARG A 71 16.65 -5.57 -8.68
C ARG A 71 16.33 -4.11 -8.97
N PRO A 72 16.46 -3.63 -10.24
CA PRO A 72 16.02 -2.28 -10.60
C PRO A 72 14.56 -2.02 -10.27
N LEU A 73 13.65 -3.00 -10.45
CA LEU A 73 12.25 -2.86 -10.08
C LEU A 73 12.07 -2.77 -8.56
N ALA A 74 12.77 -3.62 -7.79
CA ALA A 74 12.73 -3.58 -6.34
C ALA A 74 13.29 -2.26 -5.75
N ARG A 75 14.07 -1.48 -6.51
CA ARG A 75 14.45 -0.10 -6.16
C ARG A 75 13.38 0.94 -6.51
N GLN A 76 12.33 0.55 -7.22
CA GLN A 76 11.20 1.43 -7.56
C GLN A 76 9.96 1.12 -6.74
N ILE A 77 9.73 -0.15 -6.41
CA ILE A 77 8.51 -0.62 -5.76
C ILE A 77 8.86 -1.43 -4.51
N ALA A 78 8.34 -1.03 -3.37
CA ALA A 78 8.28 -1.82 -2.15
C ALA A 78 6.84 -2.34 -1.96
N TYR A 79 6.68 -3.63 -1.66
CA TYR A 79 5.37 -4.27 -1.57
C TYR A 79 5.21 -5.06 -0.28
N LEU A 80 4.13 -4.79 0.46
CA LEU A 80 3.71 -5.55 1.63
C LEU A 80 2.46 -6.36 1.27
N PRO A 81 2.54 -7.70 1.24
CA PRO A 81 1.36 -8.54 1.05
C PRO A 81 0.49 -8.56 2.31
N GLN A 82 -0.78 -8.90 2.17
CA GLN A 82 -1.74 -9.05 3.28
C GLN A 82 -1.24 -10.03 4.36
N GLN A 83 -0.56 -11.09 3.94
CA GLN A 83 0.12 -12.04 4.83
C GLN A 83 1.61 -12.00 4.53
N PRO A 84 2.41 -11.28 5.32
CA PRO A 84 3.85 -11.30 5.21
C PRO A 84 4.42 -12.71 5.46
N PRO A 85 5.58 -13.05 4.88
CA PRO A 85 6.22 -14.34 5.14
C PRO A 85 6.62 -14.51 6.61
N ALA A 86 6.79 -15.75 7.03
CA ALA A 86 7.30 -16.07 8.36
C ALA A 86 8.69 -15.45 8.57
N THR A 87 8.94 -15.02 9.80
CA THR A 87 10.19 -14.33 10.22
C THR A 87 10.92 -15.06 11.32
N ASP A 88 10.71 -16.39 11.40
CA ASP A 88 11.19 -17.26 12.48
C ASP A 88 12.68 -17.00 12.81
N GLY A 89 12.94 -16.59 14.03
CA GLY A 89 14.28 -16.35 14.56
C GLY A 89 14.98 -15.08 14.10
N LEU A 90 14.31 -14.20 13.34
CA LEU A 90 14.87 -12.91 12.94
C LEU A 90 14.62 -11.85 14.02
N THR A 91 15.64 -11.04 14.30
CA THR A 91 15.47 -9.78 15.01
C THR A 91 14.85 -8.71 14.12
N ALA A 92 14.27 -7.66 14.72
CA ALA A 92 13.72 -6.54 13.99
C ALA A 92 14.77 -5.88 13.07
N MET A 93 16.01 -5.69 13.56
CA MET A 93 17.10 -5.11 12.77
C MET A 93 17.47 -5.97 11.58
N GLU A 94 17.54 -7.31 11.74
CA GLU A 94 17.82 -8.22 10.64
C GLU A 94 16.73 -8.18 9.57
N LEU A 95 15.44 -8.19 9.98
CA LEU A 95 14.34 -8.07 9.04
C LEU A 95 14.39 -6.73 8.27
N ILE A 96 14.62 -5.61 8.97
CA ILE A 96 14.71 -4.30 8.33
C ILE A 96 15.90 -4.25 7.36
N SER A 97 17.01 -4.89 7.70
CA SER A 97 18.21 -4.95 6.85
C SER A 97 17.96 -5.69 5.53
N PHE A 98 17.01 -6.63 5.45
CA PHE A 98 16.62 -7.26 4.18
C PHE A 98 16.04 -6.26 3.18
N GLY A 99 15.50 -5.13 3.61
CA GLY A 99 15.10 -4.04 2.73
C GLY A 99 16.26 -3.53 1.84
N ARG A 100 17.52 -3.73 2.26
CA ARG A 100 18.69 -3.32 1.48
C ARG A 100 19.14 -4.32 0.42
N TYR A 101 18.56 -5.53 0.39
CA TYR A 101 18.90 -6.58 -0.56
C TYR A 101 18.92 -6.13 -2.05
N PRO A 102 17.99 -5.30 -2.55
CA PRO A 102 18.03 -4.82 -3.93
C PRO A 102 19.29 -4.00 -4.27
N TRP A 103 19.98 -3.44 -3.28
CA TRP A 103 21.13 -2.56 -3.46
C TRP A 103 22.45 -3.33 -3.51
N HIS A 104 22.68 -4.24 -2.59
CA HIS A 104 23.93 -5.04 -2.55
C HIS A 104 23.76 -6.47 -3.12
N GLY A 105 22.57 -7.06 -3.09
CA GLY A 105 22.28 -8.43 -3.52
C GLY A 105 22.87 -9.50 -2.60
N ALA A 106 22.69 -10.78 -2.94
CA ALA A 106 23.05 -11.91 -2.09
C ALA A 106 24.58 -12.04 -1.79
N LEU A 107 25.43 -11.61 -2.71
CA LEU A 107 26.89 -11.69 -2.58
C LEU A 107 27.54 -10.35 -2.27
N GLY A 108 26.77 -9.28 -2.20
CA GLY A 108 27.26 -7.96 -1.84
C GLY A 108 27.48 -7.83 -0.34
N ARG A 109 28.41 -6.94 0.03
CA ARG A 109 28.63 -6.61 1.44
C ARG A 109 27.65 -5.51 1.85
N PHE A 110 27.09 -5.65 3.04
CA PHE A 110 26.31 -4.60 3.69
C PHE A 110 27.24 -3.40 3.95
N SER A 111 26.92 -2.27 3.39
CA SER A 111 27.76 -1.06 3.40
C SER A 111 27.36 -0.12 4.56
N TRP A 112 28.19 0.88 4.81
CA TRP A 112 27.86 1.96 5.73
C TRP A 112 26.59 2.74 5.27
N GLU A 113 26.41 2.93 3.97
CA GLU A 113 25.20 3.54 3.41
C GLU A 113 23.95 2.69 3.67
N ASP A 114 24.06 1.36 3.58
CA ASP A 114 22.96 0.47 3.92
C ASP A 114 22.59 0.58 5.40
N GLN A 115 23.60 0.65 6.29
CA GLN A 115 23.40 0.86 7.73
C GLN A 115 22.63 2.18 7.99
N GLN A 116 23.04 3.27 7.37
CA GLN A 116 22.35 4.56 7.51
C GLN A 116 20.89 4.50 7.05
N GLN A 117 20.58 3.79 5.95
CA GLN A 117 19.21 3.65 5.47
C GLN A 117 18.36 2.81 6.43
N VAL A 118 18.93 1.78 7.05
CA VAL A 118 18.27 0.98 8.08
C VAL A 118 17.96 1.84 9.32
N GLU A 119 18.96 2.55 9.84
CA GLU A 119 18.79 3.43 10.99
C GLU A 119 17.76 4.54 10.74
N LYS A 120 17.81 5.15 9.58
CA LYS A 120 16.81 6.14 9.15
C LYS A 120 15.40 5.55 9.08
N ALA A 121 15.26 4.35 8.54
CA ALA A 121 13.97 3.67 8.46
C ALA A 121 13.43 3.35 9.86
N MET A 122 14.30 2.88 10.77
CA MET A 122 13.94 2.60 12.17
C MET A 122 13.49 3.87 12.91
N ALA A 123 14.20 4.98 12.75
CA ALA A 123 13.85 6.26 13.37
C ALA A 123 12.50 6.80 12.82
N LEU A 124 12.22 6.63 11.51
CA LEU A 124 10.96 7.08 10.91
C LEU A 124 9.75 6.26 11.36
N THR A 125 9.96 5.04 11.84
CA THR A 125 8.90 4.10 12.25
C THR A 125 8.86 3.86 13.76
N ASP A 126 9.67 4.56 14.55
CA ASP A 126 9.81 4.39 16.00
C ASP A 126 10.07 2.92 16.41
N THR A 127 11.00 2.25 15.69
CA THR A 127 11.33 0.82 15.91
C THR A 127 12.72 0.58 16.51
N GLU A 128 13.48 1.63 16.85
CA GLU A 128 14.84 1.53 17.39
C GLU A 128 14.89 0.72 18.70
N ALA A 129 13.87 0.91 19.56
CA ALA A 129 13.74 0.17 20.82
C ALA A 129 13.56 -1.36 20.63
N PHE A 130 13.17 -1.79 19.43
CA PHE A 130 12.90 -3.20 19.10
C PHE A 130 14.05 -3.86 18.35
N ALA A 131 15.12 -3.14 18.02
CA ALA A 131 16.20 -3.58 17.13
C ALA A 131 16.65 -5.04 17.37
N ASN A 132 16.87 -5.40 18.61
CA ASN A 132 17.41 -6.70 19.03
C ASN A 132 16.32 -7.69 19.50
N ARG A 133 15.02 -7.32 19.41
CA ARG A 133 13.93 -8.23 19.78
C ARG A 133 13.58 -9.14 18.59
N GLY A 134 13.22 -10.38 18.88
CA GLY A 134 12.64 -11.28 17.88
C GLY A 134 11.35 -10.71 17.30
N VAL A 135 11.19 -10.76 15.98
CA VAL A 135 9.98 -10.24 15.31
C VAL A 135 8.72 -10.97 15.81
N ASP A 136 8.85 -12.24 16.16
CA ASP A 136 7.73 -13.05 16.66
C ASP A 136 7.31 -12.69 18.09
N GLU A 137 8.18 -12.01 18.84
CA GLU A 137 7.93 -11.52 20.20
C GLU A 137 7.23 -10.15 20.23
N LEU A 138 7.09 -9.50 19.06
CA LEU A 138 6.48 -8.19 18.93
C LEU A 138 4.96 -8.25 18.91
N SER A 139 4.30 -7.24 19.49
CA SER A 139 2.86 -7.02 19.30
C SER A 139 2.52 -6.82 17.82
N GLY A 140 1.25 -6.95 17.45
CA GLY A 140 0.80 -6.75 16.07
C GLY A 140 1.19 -5.38 15.50
N GLY A 141 1.02 -4.32 16.27
CA GLY A 141 1.38 -2.95 15.86
C GLY A 141 2.88 -2.74 15.76
N GLU A 142 3.68 -3.23 16.73
CA GLU A 142 5.15 -3.18 16.68
C GLU A 142 5.67 -3.94 15.46
N ARG A 143 5.16 -5.15 15.21
CA ARG A 143 5.52 -5.98 14.05
C ARG A 143 5.19 -5.28 12.74
N GLN A 144 4.03 -4.64 12.65
CA GLN A 144 3.63 -3.88 11.45
C GLN A 144 4.58 -2.71 11.18
N ARG A 145 5.00 -1.98 12.22
CA ARG A 145 6.00 -0.90 12.09
C ARG A 145 7.36 -1.42 11.62
N VAL A 146 7.79 -2.59 12.11
CA VAL A 146 9.04 -3.23 11.65
C VAL A 146 8.95 -3.63 10.17
N TRP A 147 7.82 -4.17 9.70
CA TRP A 147 7.61 -4.44 8.27
C TRP A 147 7.65 -3.15 7.43
N LEU A 148 7.01 -2.07 7.91
CA LEU A 148 7.09 -0.76 7.23
C LEU A 148 8.52 -0.23 7.22
N ALA A 149 9.27 -0.38 8.31
CA ALA A 149 10.69 -0.01 8.37
C ALA A 149 11.52 -0.76 7.30
N MET A 150 11.31 -2.06 7.13
CA MET A 150 11.96 -2.86 6.10
C MET A 150 11.67 -2.30 4.69
N LEU A 151 10.41 -1.96 4.40
CA LEU A 151 10.03 -1.39 3.10
C LEU A 151 10.64 0.01 2.90
N LEU A 152 10.76 0.81 3.96
CA LEU A 152 11.41 2.12 3.89
C LEU A 152 12.92 2.00 3.71
N ALA A 153 13.58 1.04 4.38
CA ALA A 153 14.99 0.76 4.18
C ALA A 153 15.31 0.37 2.73
N GLN A 154 14.34 -0.20 2.01
CA GLN A 154 14.44 -0.49 0.57
C GLN A 154 14.63 0.80 -0.26
N ASN A 155 14.19 1.95 0.25
CA ASN A 155 14.31 3.27 -0.39
C ASN A 155 13.72 3.26 -1.82
N ALA A 156 12.53 2.70 -1.96
CA ALA A 156 11.77 2.65 -3.20
C ALA A 156 10.96 3.94 -3.42
N ARG A 157 10.53 4.18 -4.65
CA ARG A 157 9.71 5.36 -5.00
C ARG A 157 8.22 5.14 -4.78
N PHE A 158 7.79 3.87 -4.81
CA PHE A 158 6.40 3.47 -4.59
C PHE A 158 6.31 2.47 -3.45
N LEU A 159 5.29 2.64 -2.61
CA LEU A 159 4.94 1.76 -1.51
C LEU A 159 3.54 1.17 -1.78
N LEU A 160 3.45 -0.14 -1.94
CA LEU A 160 2.22 -0.86 -2.19
C LEU A 160 1.87 -1.71 -0.96
N LEU A 161 0.71 -1.45 -0.35
CA LEU A 161 0.30 -2.05 0.91
C LEU A 161 -1.04 -2.79 0.76
N ASP A 162 -1.03 -4.12 0.92
CA ASP A 162 -2.24 -4.94 0.83
C ASP A 162 -2.82 -5.16 2.24
N GLU A 163 -3.83 -4.38 2.61
CA GLU A 163 -4.53 -4.42 3.91
C GLU A 163 -3.60 -4.34 5.14
N PRO A 164 -2.75 -3.31 5.23
CA PRO A 164 -1.71 -3.24 6.27
C PRO A 164 -2.27 -3.10 7.70
N THR A 165 -3.57 -2.91 7.85
CA THR A 165 -4.22 -2.65 9.14
C THR A 165 -5.23 -3.71 9.55
N SER A 166 -5.44 -4.77 8.74
CA SER A 166 -6.54 -5.74 8.91
C SER A 166 -6.51 -6.54 10.22
N ALA A 167 -5.32 -6.71 10.83
CA ALA A 167 -5.13 -7.47 12.07
C ALA A 167 -4.85 -6.57 13.30
N LEU A 168 -5.06 -5.25 13.19
CA LEU A 168 -4.74 -4.27 14.22
C LEU A 168 -6.00 -3.72 14.87
N ASP A 169 -5.91 -3.37 16.15
CA ASP A 169 -6.94 -2.56 16.80
C ASP A 169 -6.96 -1.11 16.26
N VAL A 170 -8.02 -0.37 16.60
CA VAL A 170 -8.27 0.97 16.05
C VAL A 170 -7.11 1.95 16.31
N ALA A 171 -6.48 1.89 17.51
CA ALA A 171 -5.39 2.79 17.86
C ALA A 171 -4.17 2.54 16.94
N HIS A 172 -3.76 1.28 16.79
CA HIS A 172 -2.66 0.91 15.92
C HIS A 172 -2.97 1.13 14.42
N GLN A 173 -4.24 0.98 13.98
CA GLN A 173 -4.63 1.34 12.61
C GLN A 173 -4.38 2.83 12.33
N VAL A 174 -4.78 3.70 13.26
CA VAL A 174 -4.55 5.15 13.18
C VAL A 174 -3.06 5.48 13.12
N GLU A 175 -2.25 4.86 13.98
CA GLU A 175 -0.78 5.05 13.98
C GLU A 175 -0.15 4.67 12.64
N VAL A 176 -0.47 3.47 12.12
CA VAL A 176 0.06 2.96 10.85
C VAL A 176 -0.36 3.85 9.67
N LEU A 177 -1.63 4.24 9.58
CA LEU A 177 -2.10 5.08 8.48
C LEU A 177 -1.57 6.51 8.57
N SER A 178 -1.43 7.06 9.78
CA SER A 178 -0.77 8.35 10.00
C SER A 178 0.68 8.33 9.53
N LEU A 179 1.40 7.26 9.86
CA LEU A 179 2.78 7.04 9.40
C LEU A 179 2.83 6.94 7.87
N VAL A 180 1.98 6.13 7.25
CA VAL A 180 1.91 5.97 5.79
C VAL A 180 1.67 7.32 5.09
N ARG A 181 0.72 8.13 5.61
CA ARG A 181 0.43 9.46 5.10
C ARG A 181 1.62 10.41 5.23
N LYS A 182 2.28 10.40 6.39
CA LYS A 182 3.49 11.19 6.64
C LYS A 182 4.59 10.84 5.63
N LEU A 183 4.87 9.54 5.45
CA LEU A 183 5.90 9.05 4.53
C LEU A 183 5.61 9.43 3.08
N GLY A 184 4.37 9.29 2.62
CA GLY A 184 3.96 9.72 1.28
C GLY A 184 4.30 11.17 1.01
N LYS A 185 4.03 12.06 1.97
CA LYS A 185 4.27 13.51 1.85
C LYS A 185 5.74 13.90 2.04
N GLU A 186 6.37 13.46 3.11
CA GLU A 186 7.73 13.89 3.47
C GLU A 186 8.80 13.31 2.54
N LEU A 187 8.60 12.07 2.05
CA LEU A 187 9.54 11.39 1.18
C LEU A 187 9.15 11.48 -0.31
N ASN A 188 8.06 12.18 -0.64
CA ASN A 188 7.51 12.25 -1.99
C ASN A 188 7.30 10.86 -2.63
N MET A 189 6.86 9.88 -1.81
CA MET A 189 6.58 8.52 -2.26
C MET A 189 5.16 8.42 -2.83
N GLY A 190 4.98 7.71 -3.93
CA GLY A 190 3.66 7.25 -4.33
C GLY A 190 3.25 6.08 -3.44
N VAL A 191 2.10 6.16 -2.78
CA VAL A 191 1.60 5.08 -1.93
C VAL A 191 0.29 4.56 -2.47
N VAL A 192 0.15 3.24 -2.58
CA VAL A 192 -1.13 2.59 -2.87
C VAL A 192 -1.46 1.66 -1.70
N VAL A 193 -2.57 1.90 -1.05
CA VAL A 193 -3.00 1.13 0.11
C VAL A 193 -4.40 0.56 -0.07
N VAL A 194 -4.57 -0.74 0.17
CA VAL A 194 -5.89 -1.38 0.21
C VAL A 194 -6.49 -1.18 1.58
N LEU A 195 -7.68 -0.59 1.64
CA LEU A 195 -8.42 -0.33 2.87
C LEU A 195 -9.86 -0.84 2.76
N HIS A 196 -10.40 -1.34 3.89
CA HIS A 196 -11.80 -1.77 3.99
C HIS A 196 -12.70 -0.69 4.57
N ASP A 197 -12.19 0.10 5.50
CA ASP A 197 -12.94 1.18 6.15
C ASP A 197 -12.87 2.45 5.31
N ILE A 198 -14.04 2.90 4.84
CA ILE A 198 -14.15 4.13 4.02
C ILE A 198 -13.81 5.39 4.82
N ASN A 199 -14.09 5.43 6.12
CA ASN A 199 -13.77 6.59 6.94
C ASN A 199 -12.26 6.71 7.15
N MET A 200 -11.56 5.58 7.36
CA MET A 200 -10.10 5.55 7.38
C MET A 200 -9.51 5.92 6.03
N ALA A 201 -10.07 5.41 4.92
CA ALA A 201 -9.61 5.78 3.58
C ALA A 201 -9.79 7.28 3.32
N ALA A 202 -10.94 7.85 3.68
CA ALA A 202 -11.20 9.28 3.53
C ALA A 202 -10.32 10.17 4.40
N ALA A 203 -9.92 9.70 5.59
CA ALA A 203 -9.08 10.46 6.51
C ALA A 203 -7.60 10.47 6.13
N TYR A 204 -7.09 9.38 5.55
CA TYR A 204 -5.65 9.18 5.36
C TYR A 204 -5.18 9.17 3.91
N CYS A 205 -6.07 9.02 2.92
CA CYS A 205 -5.72 9.04 1.50
C CYS A 205 -6.00 10.41 0.87
N ASP A 206 -5.19 10.76 -0.13
CA ASP A 206 -5.37 11.98 -0.93
C ASP A 206 -6.29 11.71 -2.14
N HIS A 207 -6.35 10.45 -2.59
CA HIS A 207 -7.16 9.99 -3.71
C HIS A 207 -7.73 8.61 -3.42
N LEU A 208 -8.96 8.35 -3.82
CA LEU A 208 -9.62 7.07 -3.68
C LEU A 208 -9.93 6.47 -5.04
N VAL A 209 -9.67 5.19 -5.19
CA VAL A 209 -9.99 4.38 -6.37
C VAL A 209 -10.95 3.28 -5.94
N ALA A 210 -12.20 3.38 -6.35
CA ALA A 210 -13.27 2.45 -5.98
C ALA A 210 -13.42 1.35 -7.02
N LEU A 211 -13.29 0.10 -6.57
CA LEU A 211 -13.50 -1.08 -7.38
C LEU A 211 -14.79 -1.80 -7.01
N HIS A 212 -15.59 -2.16 -8.00
CA HIS A 212 -16.77 -3.00 -7.85
C HIS A 212 -16.77 -4.11 -8.90
N SER A 213 -16.87 -5.37 -8.47
CA SER A 213 -16.94 -6.55 -9.36
C SER A 213 -15.85 -6.56 -10.46
N GLY A 214 -14.62 -6.21 -10.10
CA GLY A 214 -13.47 -6.18 -11.01
C GLY A 214 -13.45 -5.01 -11.99
N ARG A 215 -14.25 -3.98 -11.79
CA ARG A 215 -14.28 -2.76 -12.61
C ARG A 215 -13.89 -1.54 -11.77
N LEU A 216 -13.23 -0.59 -12.39
CA LEU A 216 -13.11 0.74 -11.84
C LEU A 216 -14.50 1.39 -11.90
N LEU A 217 -15.09 1.64 -10.73
CA LEU A 217 -16.42 2.26 -10.64
C LEU A 217 -16.30 3.78 -10.70
N THR A 218 -15.44 4.33 -9.84
CA THR A 218 -15.16 5.77 -9.77
C THR A 218 -13.81 6.00 -9.09
N GLU A 219 -13.24 7.17 -9.31
CA GLU A 219 -12.04 7.64 -8.61
C GLU A 219 -12.11 9.15 -8.36
N GLY A 220 -11.38 9.64 -7.36
CA GLY A 220 -11.33 11.08 -7.06
C GLY A 220 -10.88 11.36 -5.63
N ALA A 221 -10.90 12.62 -5.25
CA ALA A 221 -10.65 13.06 -3.89
C ALA A 221 -11.70 12.48 -2.93
N PRO A 222 -11.35 12.19 -1.66
CA PRO A 222 -12.29 11.65 -0.67
C PRO A 222 -13.61 12.42 -0.58
N GLU A 223 -13.57 13.76 -0.64
CA GLU A 223 -14.75 14.62 -0.55
C GLU A 223 -15.76 14.38 -1.69
N GLN A 224 -15.27 13.94 -2.84
CA GLN A 224 -16.10 13.65 -4.02
C GLN A 224 -16.82 12.30 -3.89
N LEU A 225 -16.15 11.31 -3.27
CA LEU A 225 -16.70 9.96 -3.10
C LEU A 225 -17.55 9.80 -1.84
N MET A 226 -17.35 10.66 -0.83
CA MET A 226 -18.10 10.63 0.45
C MET A 226 -19.50 11.24 0.28
N ASN A 227 -20.33 10.57 -0.53
CA ASN A 227 -21.74 10.86 -0.71
C ASN A 227 -22.54 9.54 -0.75
N ARG A 228 -23.83 9.61 -0.46
CA ARG A 228 -24.71 8.45 -0.27
C ARG A 228 -24.73 7.54 -1.51
N ASP A 229 -24.99 8.11 -2.66
CA ASP A 229 -25.23 7.35 -3.90
C ASP A 229 -23.95 6.62 -4.32
N THR A 230 -22.80 7.29 -4.29
CA THR A 230 -21.50 6.69 -4.60
C THR A 230 -21.14 5.56 -3.63
N LEU A 231 -21.38 5.73 -2.32
CA LEU A 231 -21.06 4.68 -1.35
C LEU A 231 -22.01 3.50 -1.45
N GLU A 232 -23.27 3.72 -1.77
CA GLU A 232 -24.24 2.65 -2.05
C GLU A 232 -23.81 1.84 -3.29
N ASP A 233 -23.35 2.51 -4.34
CA ASP A 233 -22.82 1.85 -5.54
C ASP A 233 -21.54 1.04 -5.25
N ILE A 234 -20.67 1.53 -4.37
CA ILE A 234 -19.40 0.85 -4.00
C ILE A 234 -19.66 -0.37 -3.12
N TYR A 235 -20.50 -0.23 -2.09
CA TYR A 235 -20.66 -1.23 -1.01
C TYR A 235 -21.95 -2.03 -1.10
N GLY A 236 -22.94 -1.57 -1.89
CA GLY A 236 -24.23 -2.24 -2.04
C GLY A 236 -25.17 -2.07 -0.84
N ILE A 237 -24.87 -1.14 0.06
CA ILE A 237 -25.68 -0.84 1.24
C ILE A 237 -25.86 0.68 1.38
N PRO A 238 -27.05 1.17 1.80
CA PRO A 238 -27.26 2.59 2.02
C PRO A 238 -26.46 3.06 3.24
N MET A 239 -25.74 4.17 3.08
CA MET A 239 -24.98 4.81 4.14
C MET A 239 -25.47 6.25 4.35
N SER A 240 -25.52 6.67 5.62
CA SER A 240 -25.78 8.06 6.00
C SER A 240 -24.46 8.84 6.04
N ILE A 241 -24.45 10.05 5.49
CA ILE A 241 -23.27 10.91 5.51
C ILE A 241 -23.48 12.01 6.54
N LEU A 242 -22.59 12.07 7.52
CA LEU A 242 -22.61 13.06 8.60
C LEU A 242 -21.37 13.95 8.52
N PRO A 243 -21.44 15.21 9.00
CA PRO A 243 -20.26 16.04 9.19
C PRO A 243 -19.31 15.38 10.21
N HIS A 244 -18.00 15.44 9.94
CA HIS A 244 -17.01 14.92 10.88
C HIS A 244 -16.93 15.82 12.13
N PRO A 245 -17.06 15.28 13.38
CA PRO A 245 -17.19 16.07 14.60
C PRO A 245 -15.95 16.93 14.92
N HIS A 246 -14.77 16.52 14.46
CA HIS A 246 -13.49 17.17 14.78
C HIS A 246 -12.73 17.69 13.54
N ASN A 247 -13.25 17.47 12.32
CA ASN A 247 -12.62 17.92 11.08
C ASN A 247 -13.60 18.81 10.31
N HIS A 248 -13.40 20.12 10.38
CA HIS A 248 -14.24 21.10 9.67
C HIS A 248 -14.14 20.87 8.15
N GLY A 249 -15.25 20.49 7.53
CA GLY A 249 -15.35 20.13 6.11
C GLY A 249 -15.20 18.62 5.82
N GLY A 250 -14.74 17.80 6.76
CA GLY A 250 -14.72 16.36 6.65
C GLY A 250 -16.11 15.72 6.78
N ARG A 251 -16.26 14.51 6.25
CA ARG A 251 -17.49 13.71 6.31
C ARG A 251 -17.17 12.31 6.86
N ILE A 252 -18.17 11.71 7.52
CA ILE A 252 -18.13 10.31 7.95
C ILE A 252 -19.34 9.58 7.37
N ALA A 253 -19.12 8.33 6.97
CA ALA A 253 -20.15 7.42 6.53
C ALA A 253 -20.57 6.50 7.69
N VAL A 254 -21.87 6.35 7.90
CA VAL A 254 -22.46 5.53 8.96
C VAL A 254 -23.51 4.63 8.33
N VAL A 255 -23.50 3.34 8.69
CA VAL A 255 -24.50 2.34 8.26
C VAL A 255 -25.75 2.43 9.15
#